data_a94aaf42eade0cc1a0f48491177c41b3
#
_entry.id   a94aaf42eade0cc1a0f48491177c41b3
#
_cell.length_a   1.000
_cell.length_b   1.000
_cell.length_c   1.000
_cell.angle_alpha   90.00
_cell.angle_beta   90.00
_cell.angle_gamma   90.00
#
_symmetry.space_group_name_H-M   'P 1'
#
loop_
_entity.id
_entity.type
_entity.pdbx_description
1 polymer ?
#
loop_
_entity_poly.entity_id
_entity_poly.type
_entity_poly.pdbx_seq_one_letter_code
_entity_poly.pdbx_strand_id
1 'polypeptide(L)'
;MEITWYGHSCFRITERGMGTVVCDPYDAAVTGFEPLKLKADIITSSADSPNHRHIAAVRGAKADPFVITGPGEYEVNQIFIDGYQDHARQQHGNTVFMIEMNGIFVAHLGKLDYLPTMSEIESFGTAHIMLVPIGGNGSLNAQQAVELVSMIKPNIVIPMAYSDPLCKLELDPLGKFLKEMGISQTEDVMNSFKATNPANLPEETKVIILNHPLSSANDDESDDPDANENAAGD
;
A
#
# COMPACT_ATOMS: atom_id res chain seq x y z
N MET A 1 2.13 -4.20 -13.14
CA MET A 1 1.72 -3.47 -11.93
C MET A 1 2.88 -2.62 -11.43
N GLU A 2 2.59 -1.39 -10.98
CA GLU A 2 3.55 -0.49 -10.34
C GLU A 2 3.02 -0.06 -8.98
N ILE A 3 3.88 -0.13 -7.95
CA ILE A 3 3.57 0.24 -6.56
C ILE A 3 4.45 1.42 -6.16
N THR A 4 3.84 2.52 -5.72
CA THR A 4 4.51 3.73 -5.25
C THR A 4 4.05 4.03 -3.82
N TRP A 5 4.99 4.34 -2.93
CA TRP A 5 4.70 4.73 -1.55
C TRP A 5 4.66 6.25 -1.42
N TYR A 6 3.65 6.77 -0.75
CA TYR A 6 3.46 8.22 -0.53
C TYR A 6 3.66 8.66 0.91
N GLY A 7 4.14 7.78 1.77
CA GLY A 7 4.32 8.00 3.20
C GLY A 7 3.29 7.27 4.05
N HIS A 8 3.60 7.06 5.32
CA HIS A 8 2.80 6.29 6.27
C HIS A 8 2.32 4.96 5.68
N SER A 9 1.02 4.72 5.61
CA SER A 9 0.41 3.52 4.99
C SER A 9 -0.16 3.81 3.60
N CYS A 10 0.14 4.99 3.00
CA CYS A 10 -0.43 5.36 1.71
C CYS A 10 0.37 4.83 0.53
N PHE A 11 -0.27 4.00 -0.28
CA PHE A 11 0.28 3.48 -1.52
C PHE A 11 -0.63 3.76 -2.71
N ARG A 12 -0.01 3.96 -3.88
CA ARG A 12 -0.69 3.90 -5.18
C ARG A 12 -0.24 2.65 -5.90
N ILE A 13 -1.20 1.83 -6.31
CA ILE A 13 -0.99 0.60 -7.08
C ILE A 13 -1.69 0.78 -8.42
N THR A 14 -0.93 0.72 -9.51
CA THR A 14 -1.45 0.99 -10.87
C THR A 14 -1.11 -0.19 -11.79
N GLU A 15 -2.09 -0.63 -12.58
CA GLU A 15 -1.89 -1.59 -13.66
C GLU A 15 -2.48 -1.06 -14.96
N ARG A 16 -1.64 -1.06 -16.02
CA ARG A 16 -2.05 -0.56 -17.34
C ARG A 16 -3.23 -1.35 -17.90
N GLY A 17 -4.28 -0.64 -18.29
CA GLY A 17 -5.48 -1.25 -18.86
C GLY A 17 -6.51 -1.70 -17.82
N MET A 18 -6.18 -1.69 -16.52
CA MET A 18 -7.10 -2.02 -15.42
C MET A 18 -7.50 -0.77 -14.64
N GLY A 19 -6.55 -0.11 -13.99
CA GLY A 19 -6.84 1.09 -13.20
C GLY A 19 -5.82 1.33 -12.09
N THR A 20 -6.20 2.23 -11.18
CA THR A 20 -5.38 2.67 -10.06
C THR A 20 -6.14 2.51 -8.75
N VAL A 21 -5.50 1.88 -7.76
CA VAL A 21 -5.94 1.81 -6.37
C VAL A 21 -5.05 2.71 -5.53
N VAL A 22 -5.65 3.55 -4.69
CA VAL A 22 -4.95 4.27 -3.61
C VAL A 22 -5.37 3.68 -2.28
N CYS A 23 -4.39 3.18 -1.52
CA CYS A 23 -4.59 2.61 -0.20
C CYS A 23 -4.29 3.66 0.87
N ASP A 24 -5.14 3.73 1.90
CA ASP A 24 -4.96 4.53 3.11
C ASP A 24 -4.49 5.98 2.87
N PRO A 25 -5.23 6.80 2.12
CA PRO A 25 -4.90 8.21 1.98
C PRO A 25 -4.97 8.92 3.34
N TYR A 26 -3.96 9.71 3.67
CA TYR A 26 -3.80 10.36 4.96
C TYR A 26 -4.08 11.86 4.92
N ASP A 27 -4.38 12.43 6.09
CA ASP A 27 -4.34 13.86 6.33
C ASP A 27 -2.90 14.31 6.62
N ALA A 28 -2.35 15.18 5.76
CA ALA A 28 -1.01 15.73 5.89
C ALA A 28 -0.80 16.52 7.20
N ALA A 29 -1.85 17.16 7.72
CA ALA A 29 -1.76 17.88 9.00
C ALA A 29 -1.49 16.95 10.18
N VAL A 30 -1.98 15.71 10.10
CA VAL A 30 -1.80 14.67 11.13
C VAL A 30 -0.49 13.93 10.95
N THR A 31 -0.17 13.50 9.73
CA THR A 31 1.00 12.65 9.49
C THR A 31 2.31 13.44 9.35
N GLY A 32 2.24 14.67 8.85
CA GLY A 32 3.40 15.53 8.59
C GLY A 32 3.99 15.35 7.17
N PHE A 33 3.61 14.32 6.46
CA PHE A 33 3.99 14.18 5.05
C PHE A 33 3.33 15.26 4.18
N GLU A 34 3.80 15.41 2.94
CA GLU A 34 3.24 16.36 1.99
C GLU A 34 1.76 16.05 1.66
N PRO A 35 0.94 17.08 1.38
CA PRO A 35 -0.43 16.87 0.97
C PRO A 35 -0.54 16.01 -0.30
N LEU A 36 -1.38 14.98 -0.24
CA LEU A 36 -1.61 14.09 -1.37
C LEU A 36 -2.32 14.82 -2.51
N LYS A 37 -1.86 14.59 -3.75
CA LYS A 37 -2.47 15.05 -5.00
C LYS A 37 -2.62 13.86 -5.94
N LEU A 38 -3.42 12.88 -5.55
CA LEU A 38 -3.53 11.60 -6.25
C LEU A 38 -4.83 11.51 -7.04
N LYS A 39 -4.78 10.71 -8.12
CA LYS A 39 -5.97 10.25 -8.85
C LYS A 39 -6.07 8.74 -8.72
N ALA A 40 -7.29 8.22 -8.56
CA ALA A 40 -7.55 6.79 -8.46
C ALA A 40 -8.93 6.42 -9.02
N ASP A 41 -9.08 5.16 -9.39
CA ASP A 41 -10.37 4.54 -9.68
C ASP A 41 -10.99 3.94 -8.41
N ILE A 42 -10.14 3.47 -7.50
CA ILE A 42 -10.51 2.83 -6.24
C ILE A 42 -9.72 3.43 -5.09
N ILE A 43 -10.37 3.63 -3.95
CA ILE A 43 -9.72 3.97 -2.69
C ILE A 43 -10.04 2.89 -1.67
N THR A 44 -9.03 2.32 -1.02
CA THR A 44 -9.20 1.46 0.16
C THR A 44 -8.81 2.21 1.42
N SER A 45 -9.55 2.02 2.50
CA SER A 45 -9.22 2.58 3.82
C SER A 45 -9.29 1.48 4.86
N SER A 46 -8.13 1.13 5.43
CA SER A 46 -8.00 0.03 6.38
C SER A 46 -8.55 0.36 7.76
N ALA A 47 -8.53 1.62 8.16
CA ALA A 47 -8.98 2.06 9.48
C ALA A 47 -9.69 3.41 9.43
N ASP A 48 -10.63 3.62 10.35
CA ASP A 48 -11.37 4.89 10.50
C ASP A 48 -10.56 5.88 11.34
N SER A 49 -9.50 6.42 10.73
CA SER A 49 -8.63 7.41 11.37
C SER A 49 -8.03 8.37 10.34
N PRO A 50 -7.71 9.63 10.71
CA PRO A 50 -7.23 10.64 9.77
C PRO A 50 -5.95 10.26 9.01
N ASN A 51 -5.12 9.39 9.58
CA ASN A 51 -3.90 8.90 8.94
C ASN A 51 -4.12 7.68 8.02
N HIS A 52 -5.39 7.19 7.88
CA HIS A 52 -5.75 6.08 6.99
C HIS A 52 -7.00 6.36 6.15
N ARG A 53 -7.71 7.49 6.37
CA ARG A 53 -9.02 7.74 5.76
C ARG A 53 -9.25 9.20 5.37
N HIS A 54 -8.29 9.82 4.70
CA HIS A 54 -8.49 11.17 4.13
C HIS A 54 -8.87 11.10 2.66
N ILE A 55 -10.05 10.55 2.38
CA ILE A 55 -10.55 10.26 1.01
C ILE A 55 -10.56 11.52 0.13
N ALA A 56 -10.87 12.69 0.71
CA ALA A 56 -10.92 13.95 -0.02
C ALA A 56 -9.57 14.38 -0.66
N ALA A 57 -8.46 13.78 -0.24
CA ALA A 57 -7.14 14.02 -0.83
C ALA A 57 -6.94 13.30 -2.19
N VAL A 58 -7.85 12.39 -2.56
CA VAL A 58 -7.76 11.61 -3.79
C VAL A 58 -8.92 11.95 -4.70
N ARG A 59 -8.62 12.35 -5.93
CA ARG A 59 -9.62 12.65 -6.96
C ARG A 59 -9.87 11.40 -7.82
N GLY A 60 -11.00 11.34 -8.48
CA GLY A 60 -11.26 10.32 -9.48
C GLY A 60 -10.42 10.52 -10.74
N ALA A 61 -10.00 9.42 -11.36
CA ALA A 61 -9.29 9.46 -12.63
C ALA A 61 -10.22 9.87 -13.79
N LYS A 62 -11.43 9.27 -13.86
CA LYS A 62 -12.46 9.55 -14.87
C LYS A 62 -13.83 9.86 -14.25
N ALA A 63 -14.14 9.27 -13.12
CA ALA A 63 -15.34 9.43 -12.31
C ALA A 63 -14.94 9.43 -10.85
N ASP A 64 -15.87 9.69 -9.92
CA ASP A 64 -15.59 9.59 -8.49
C ASP A 64 -15.06 8.20 -8.15
N PRO A 65 -14.02 8.09 -7.30
CA PRO A 65 -13.42 6.80 -6.95
C PRO A 65 -14.41 5.90 -6.24
N PHE A 66 -14.36 4.60 -6.51
CA PHE A 66 -15.07 3.62 -5.69
C PHE A 66 -14.36 3.46 -4.34
N VAL A 67 -15.05 3.74 -3.23
CA VAL A 67 -14.45 3.77 -1.89
C VAL A 67 -14.81 2.52 -1.11
N ILE A 68 -13.78 1.77 -0.67
CA ILE A 68 -13.89 0.54 0.13
C ILE A 68 -13.35 0.82 1.53
N THR A 69 -14.19 0.62 2.55
CA THR A 69 -13.83 0.95 3.95
C THR A 69 -14.08 -0.19 4.93
N GLY A 70 -14.30 -1.39 4.45
CA GLY A 70 -14.63 -2.54 5.30
C GLY A 70 -14.45 -3.88 4.61
N PRO A 71 -14.72 -4.98 5.31
CA PRO A 71 -14.60 -6.32 4.78
C PRO A 71 -15.63 -6.60 3.68
N GLY A 72 -15.28 -7.51 2.78
CA GLY A 72 -16.12 -7.94 1.66
C GLY A 72 -15.30 -8.28 0.43
N GLU A 73 -15.95 -8.73 -0.62
CA GLU A 73 -15.37 -9.05 -1.91
C GLU A 73 -15.83 -8.01 -2.92
N TYR A 74 -14.88 -7.37 -3.60
CA TYR A 74 -15.14 -6.26 -4.52
C TYR A 74 -14.45 -6.52 -5.86
N GLU A 75 -15.12 -6.15 -6.94
CA GLU A 75 -14.56 -6.16 -8.29
C GLU A 75 -14.85 -4.83 -8.98
N VAL A 76 -13.80 -4.13 -9.40
CA VAL A 76 -13.90 -2.88 -10.17
C VAL A 76 -12.85 -2.90 -11.27
N ASN A 77 -13.25 -2.78 -12.54
CA ASN A 77 -12.32 -2.76 -13.69
C ASN A 77 -11.36 -3.97 -13.73
N GLN A 78 -11.84 -5.17 -13.39
CA GLN A 78 -11.03 -6.39 -13.30
C GLN A 78 -9.96 -6.36 -12.19
N ILE A 79 -10.06 -5.41 -11.26
CA ILE A 79 -9.27 -5.38 -10.02
C ILE A 79 -10.14 -6.07 -8.97
N PHE A 80 -9.63 -7.15 -8.39
CA PHE A 80 -10.31 -7.85 -7.31
C PHE A 80 -9.71 -7.42 -5.96
N ILE A 81 -10.58 -7.11 -5.00
CA ILE A 81 -10.15 -6.66 -3.68
C ILE A 81 -10.98 -7.38 -2.63
N ASP A 82 -10.31 -8.18 -1.81
CA ASP A 82 -10.92 -8.85 -0.68
C ASP A 82 -10.52 -8.14 0.62
N GLY A 83 -11.51 -7.70 1.38
CA GLY A 83 -11.33 -7.10 2.70
C GLY A 83 -11.57 -8.13 3.82
N TYR A 84 -10.58 -8.30 4.69
CA TYR A 84 -10.65 -9.19 5.84
C TYR A 84 -10.60 -8.42 7.15
N GLN A 85 -11.53 -8.69 8.04
CA GLN A 85 -11.56 -8.11 9.38
C GLN A 85 -11.86 -9.22 10.41
N ASP A 86 -11.09 -9.26 11.49
CA ASP A 86 -11.41 -10.15 12.60
C ASP A 86 -12.61 -9.60 13.38
N HIS A 87 -13.75 -10.30 13.27
CA HIS A 87 -14.97 -9.94 13.98
C HIS A 87 -14.84 -10.08 15.50
N ALA A 88 -13.96 -10.97 16.00
CA ALA A 88 -13.71 -11.12 17.43
C ALA A 88 -12.92 -9.94 18.01
N ARG A 89 -12.22 -9.19 17.15
CA ARG A 89 -11.37 -8.04 17.50
C ARG A 89 -11.84 -6.72 16.89
N GLN A 90 -13.15 -6.55 16.77
CA GLN A 90 -13.76 -5.32 16.21
C GLN A 90 -13.27 -4.02 16.86
N GLN A 91 -12.72 -4.10 18.09
CA GLN A 91 -12.14 -2.95 18.78
C GLN A 91 -10.86 -2.42 18.12
N HIS A 92 -10.18 -3.23 17.30
CA HIS A 92 -8.97 -2.83 16.59
C HIS A 92 -9.27 -2.08 15.29
N GLY A 93 -10.48 -2.24 14.72
CA GLY A 93 -10.98 -1.44 13.61
C GLY A 93 -10.09 -1.43 12.36
N ASN A 94 -9.36 -2.53 12.08
CA ASN A 94 -8.52 -2.65 10.90
C ASN A 94 -9.10 -3.66 9.89
N THR A 95 -9.04 -3.33 8.61
CA THR A 95 -9.32 -4.24 7.50
C THR A 95 -8.03 -4.49 6.73
N VAL A 96 -7.64 -5.75 6.61
CA VAL A 96 -6.57 -6.19 5.70
C VAL A 96 -7.16 -6.29 4.31
N PHE A 97 -6.52 -5.69 3.31
CA PHE A 97 -6.95 -5.77 1.92
C PHE A 97 -6.00 -6.64 1.09
N MET A 98 -6.55 -7.66 0.44
CA MET A 98 -5.89 -8.43 -0.61
C MET A 98 -6.30 -7.86 -1.95
N ILE A 99 -5.36 -7.29 -2.70
CA ILE A 99 -5.61 -6.62 -3.98
C ILE A 99 -4.99 -7.49 -5.08
N GLU A 100 -5.82 -7.97 -5.98
CA GLU A 100 -5.37 -8.73 -7.15
C GLU A 100 -5.44 -7.86 -8.40
N MET A 101 -4.30 -7.76 -9.10
CA MET A 101 -4.19 -7.19 -10.43
C MET A 101 -3.33 -8.09 -11.30
N ASN A 102 -3.88 -8.58 -12.40
CA ASN A 102 -3.15 -9.37 -13.39
C ASN A 102 -2.44 -10.61 -12.79
N GLY A 103 -3.10 -11.29 -11.83
CA GLY A 103 -2.59 -12.48 -11.15
C GLY A 103 -1.54 -12.21 -10.07
N ILE A 104 -1.23 -10.95 -9.77
CA ILE A 104 -0.34 -10.57 -8.66
C ILE A 104 -1.20 -10.12 -7.47
N PHE A 105 -0.98 -10.75 -6.32
CA PHE A 105 -1.68 -10.50 -5.07
C PHE A 105 -0.85 -9.62 -4.14
N VAL A 106 -1.39 -8.45 -3.77
CA VAL A 106 -0.79 -7.50 -2.84
C VAL A 106 -1.59 -7.49 -1.55
N ALA A 107 -0.97 -7.87 -0.44
CA ALA A 107 -1.54 -7.75 0.90
C ALA A 107 -1.21 -6.37 1.48
N HIS A 108 -2.21 -5.51 1.61
CA HIS A 108 -2.09 -4.25 2.36
C HIS A 108 -2.61 -4.47 3.77
N LEU A 109 -1.71 -4.51 4.76
CA LEU A 109 -2.05 -4.88 6.14
C LEU A 109 -2.64 -3.71 6.96
N GLY A 110 -2.63 -2.49 6.39
CA GLY A 110 -3.22 -1.31 7.02
C GLY A 110 -2.61 -1.00 8.38
N LYS A 111 -3.46 -0.84 9.38
CA LYS A 111 -3.09 -0.60 10.78
C LYS A 111 -3.15 -1.90 11.61
N LEU A 112 -2.75 -3.04 11.06
CA LEU A 112 -2.74 -4.30 11.80
C LEU A 112 -1.85 -4.17 13.05
N ASP A 113 -2.40 -4.48 14.24
CA ASP A 113 -1.74 -4.29 15.54
C ASP A 113 -1.59 -5.60 16.36
N TYR A 114 -1.92 -6.73 15.74
CA TYR A 114 -1.81 -8.06 16.34
C TYR A 114 -1.29 -9.08 15.33
N LEU A 115 -0.77 -10.20 15.82
CA LEU A 115 -0.40 -11.34 14.98
C LEU A 115 -1.65 -12.16 14.66
N PRO A 116 -2.03 -12.30 13.38
CA PRO A 116 -3.12 -13.15 12.96
C PRO A 116 -2.85 -14.62 13.29
N THR A 117 -3.90 -15.37 13.58
CA THR A 117 -3.83 -16.82 13.70
C THR A 117 -3.54 -17.47 12.34
N MET A 118 -3.08 -18.73 12.34
CA MET A 118 -2.87 -19.46 11.07
C MET A 118 -4.15 -19.56 10.24
N SER A 119 -5.32 -19.72 10.88
CA SER A 119 -6.60 -19.77 10.16
C SER A 119 -6.94 -18.44 9.49
N GLU A 120 -6.63 -17.30 10.13
CA GLU A 120 -6.80 -15.98 9.51
C GLU A 120 -5.84 -15.78 8.33
N ILE A 121 -4.57 -16.19 8.48
CA ILE A 121 -3.58 -16.15 7.40
C ILE A 121 -4.00 -17.03 6.21
N GLU A 122 -4.49 -18.24 6.48
CA GLU A 122 -5.02 -19.13 5.45
C GLU A 122 -6.21 -18.50 4.70
N SER A 123 -7.05 -17.73 5.39
CA SER A 123 -8.17 -17.02 4.76
C SER A 123 -7.72 -15.87 3.85
N PHE A 124 -6.56 -15.25 4.10
CA PHE A 124 -6.00 -14.22 3.22
C PHE A 124 -5.53 -14.81 1.86
N GLY A 125 -5.24 -16.11 1.82
CA GLY A 125 -4.73 -16.77 0.63
C GLY A 125 -3.26 -16.43 0.33
N THR A 126 -2.90 -16.46 -0.94
CA THR A 126 -1.53 -16.17 -1.38
C THR A 126 -1.26 -14.67 -1.39
N ALA A 127 -0.17 -14.23 -0.75
CA ALA A 127 0.34 -12.87 -0.86
C ALA A 127 1.70 -12.90 -1.56
N HIS A 128 1.77 -12.37 -2.78
CA HIS A 128 3.04 -12.20 -3.48
C HIS A 128 3.83 -11.01 -2.93
N ILE A 129 3.13 -9.92 -2.64
CA ILE A 129 3.70 -8.67 -2.13
C ILE A 129 2.98 -8.32 -0.85
N MET A 130 3.72 -8.02 0.22
CA MET A 130 3.17 -7.64 1.51
C MET A 130 3.61 -6.24 1.91
N LEU A 131 2.64 -5.33 2.07
CA LEU A 131 2.82 -3.98 2.59
C LEU A 131 2.54 -4.04 4.10
N VAL A 132 3.60 -4.01 4.91
CA VAL A 132 3.54 -4.32 6.35
C VAL A 132 3.88 -3.13 7.23
N PRO A 133 3.02 -2.75 8.20
CA PRO A 133 3.36 -1.73 9.18
C PRO A 133 4.40 -2.28 10.15
N ILE A 134 5.41 -1.45 10.50
CA ILE A 134 6.53 -1.87 11.35
C ILE A 134 6.83 -0.90 12.50
N GLY A 135 6.11 0.21 12.59
CA GLY A 135 6.43 1.33 13.47
C GLY A 135 5.88 1.22 14.90
N GLY A 136 5.16 0.16 15.26
CA GLY A 136 4.51 0.06 16.57
C GLY A 136 3.43 1.14 16.76
N ASN A 137 3.24 1.58 18.01
CA ASN A 137 2.30 2.66 18.38
C ASN A 137 0.88 2.48 17.80
N GLY A 138 0.29 1.30 18.05
CA GLY A 138 -1.05 0.93 17.54
C GLY A 138 -1.02 0.24 16.18
N SER A 139 0.15 -0.22 15.74
CA SER A 139 0.35 -1.19 14.66
C SER A 139 1.41 -2.22 15.06
N LEU A 140 1.72 -3.19 14.18
CA LEU A 140 2.79 -4.16 14.44
C LEU A 140 4.11 -3.43 14.72
N ASN A 141 4.84 -3.90 15.72
CA ASN A 141 6.23 -3.54 15.90
C ASN A 141 7.16 -4.38 15.01
N ALA A 142 8.45 -4.05 14.98
CA ALA A 142 9.43 -4.73 14.12
C ALA A 142 9.46 -6.25 14.32
N GLN A 143 9.47 -6.74 15.56
CA GLN A 143 9.52 -8.17 15.87
C GLN A 143 8.25 -8.90 15.40
N GLN A 144 7.08 -8.34 15.67
CA GLN A 144 5.79 -8.90 15.22
C GLN A 144 5.69 -8.92 13.69
N ALA A 145 6.17 -7.86 13.02
CA ALA A 145 6.19 -7.81 11.57
C ALA A 145 7.09 -8.91 10.96
N VAL A 146 8.27 -9.15 11.52
CA VAL A 146 9.16 -10.24 11.08
C VAL A 146 8.54 -11.62 11.32
N GLU A 147 7.89 -11.81 12.46
CA GLU A 147 7.15 -13.06 12.74
C GLU A 147 6.06 -13.29 11.68
N LEU A 148 5.27 -12.26 11.37
CA LEU A 148 4.21 -12.35 10.35
C LEU A 148 4.79 -12.61 8.94
N VAL A 149 5.91 -11.98 8.58
CA VAL A 149 6.64 -12.28 7.32
C VAL A 149 7.01 -13.76 7.26
N SER A 150 7.50 -14.32 8.37
CA SER A 150 7.91 -15.73 8.44
C SER A 150 6.73 -16.70 8.32
N MET A 151 5.53 -16.28 8.75
CA MET A 151 4.31 -17.07 8.66
C MET A 151 3.72 -17.05 7.24
N ILE A 152 3.65 -15.85 6.62
CA ILE A 152 3.04 -15.64 5.29
C ILE A 152 4.00 -16.04 4.15
N LYS A 153 5.31 -15.76 4.32
CA LYS A 153 6.38 -16.01 3.33
C LYS A 153 6.09 -15.38 1.96
N PRO A 154 5.82 -14.06 1.90
CA PRO A 154 5.60 -13.39 0.63
C PRO A 154 6.90 -13.33 -0.19
N ASN A 155 6.81 -13.18 -1.51
CA ASN A 155 8.00 -12.96 -2.36
C ASN A 155 8.66 -11.60 -2.07
N ILE A 156 7.84 -10.58 -1.86
CA ILE A 156 8.29 -9.19 -1.60
C ILE A 156 7.66 -8.67 -0.32
N VAL A 157 8.47 -8.02 0.50
CA VAL A 157 8.04 -7.25 1.68
C VAL A 157 8.40 -5.80 1.48
N ILE A 158 7.41 -4.92 1.61
CA ILE A 158 7.59 -3.46 1.60
C ILE A 158 7.14 -2.94 2.96
N PRO A 159 8.07 -2.51 3.82
CA PRO A 159 7.75 -1.95 5.13
C PRO A 159 7.09 -0.57 4.98
N MET A 160 6.14 -0.26 5.86
CA MET A 160 5.42 1.00 5.91
C MET A 160 5.16 1.46 7.35
N ALA A 161 4.61 2.66 7.52
CA ALA A 161 4.23 3.23 8.81
C ALA A 161 5.38 3.18 9.84
N TYR A 162 6.55 3.65 9.45
CA TYR A 162 7.74 3.80 10.31
C TYR A 162 8.16 5.27 10.41
N SER A 163 9.06 5.57 11.35
CA SER A 163 9.59 6.91 11.55
C SER A 163 10.36 7.41 10.33
N ASP A 164 9.98 8.58 9.86
CA ASP A 164 10.57 9.31 8.74
C ASP A 164 10.82 10.77 9.16
N PRO A 165 11.81 11.49 8.61
CA PRO A 165 12.07 12.89 8.97
C PRO A 165 10.88 13.83 8.82
N LEU A 166 9.93 13.56 7.92
CA LEU A 166 8.70 14.32 7.75
C LEU A 166 7.57 13.88 8.68
N CYS A 167 7.64 12.65 9.19
CA CYS A 167 6.57 12.05 9.98
C CYS A 167 6.48 12.69 11.37
N LYS A 168 5.30 13.19 11.73
CA LYS A 168 5.01 13.74 13.06
C LYS A 168 4.56 12.69 14.07
N LEU A 169 4.27 11.47 13.58
CA LEU A 169 3.82 10.37 14.44
C LEU A 169 5.03 9.74 15.13
N GLU A 170 4.85 9.35 16.39
CA GLU A 170 5.87 8.65 17.17
C GLU A 170 5.92 7.17 16.75
N LEU A 171 6.73 6.86 15.76
CA LEU A 171 6.88 5.52 15.20
C LEU A 171 8.32 5.02 15.36
N ASP A 172 8.49 3.71 15.42
CA ASP A 172 9.79 3.08 15.41
C ASP A 172 10.49 3.27 14.05
N PRO A 173 11.84 3.41 14.05
CA PRO A 173 12.58 3.59 12.81
C PRO A 173 12.72 2.28 12.02
N LEU A 174 12.82 2.41 10.69
CA LEU A 174 13.05 1.31 9.73
C LEU A 174 14.20 0.38 10.17
N GLY A 175 15.28 0.93 10.72
CA GLY A 175 16.46 0.16 11.14
C GLY A 175 16.18 -0.92 12.18
N LYS A 176 15.14 -0.77 13.02
CA LYS A 176 14.73 -1.85 13.94
C LYS A 176 14.22 -3.08 13.16
N PHE A 177 13.36 -2.86 12.17
CA PHE A 177 12.83 -3.93 11.34
C PHE A 177 13.91 -4.62 10.53
N LEU A 178 14.81 -3.86 9.89
CA LEU A 178 15.91 -4.42 9.11
C LEU A 178 16.82 -5.28 9.97
N LYS A 179 17.12 -4.83 11.19
CA LYS A 179 17.93 -5.61 12.16
C LYS A 179 17.25 -6.93 12.54
N GLU A 180 15.94 -6.92 12.83
CA GLU A 180 15.18 -8.14 13.15
C GLU A 180 15.08 -9.09 11.94
N MET A 181 15.02 -8.56 10.70
CA MET A 181 15.11 -9.33 9.46
C MET A 181 16.52 -9.88 9.17
N GLY A 182 17.55 -9.50 9.94
CA GLY A 182 18.94 -9.86 9.68
C GLY A 182 19.56 -9.15 8.48
N ILE A 183 18.99 -8.02 8.04
CA ILE A 183 19.46 -7.25 6.90
C ILE A 183 20.41 -6.15 7.39
N SER A 184 21.68 -6.24 7.02
CA SER A 184 22.72 -5.28 7.42
C SER A 184 22.90 -4.11 6.46
N GLN A 185 22.52 -4.27 5.19
CA GLN A 185 22.58 -3.24 4.16
C GLN A 185 21.33 -3.33 3.27
N THR A 186 20.70 -2.19 3.01
CA THR A 186 19.60 -2.07 2.06
C THR A 186 20.15 -1.57 0.74
N GLU A 187 20.34 -2.47 -0.22
CA GLU A 187 20.75 -2.10 -1.58
C GLU A 187 19.54 -1.72 -2.46
N ASP A 188 18.34 -2.12 -2.05
CA ASP A 188 17.13 -1.98 -2.86
C ASP A 188 16.23 -0.84 -2.36
N VAL A 189 16.74 0.39 -2.43
CA VAL A 189 15.93 1.60 -2.21
C VAL A 189 15.53 2.16 -3.57
N MET A 190 14.22 2.28 -3.83
CA MET A 190 13.68 2.73 -5.11
C MET A 190 12.46 3.63 -4.95
N ASN A 191 12.12 4.38 -6.00
CA ASN A 191 10.96 5.27 -5.96
C ASN A 191 9.64 4.54 -6.25
N SER A 192 9.69 3.43 -6.98
CA SER A 192 8.54 2.55 -7.22
C SER A 192 9.01 1.12 -7.45
N PHE A 193 8.18 0.14 -7.07
CA PHE A 193 8.40 -1.27 -7.36
C PHE A 193 7.52 -1.72 -8.51
N LYS A 194 8.12 -2.39 -9.51
CA LYS A 194 7.39 -2.90 -10.68
C LYS A 194 7.38 -4.42 -10.68
N ALA A 195 6.19 -5.00 -10.76
CA ALA A 195 5.97 -6.43 -10.92
C ALA A 195 5.16 -6.68 -12.19
N THR A 196 5.65 -7.55 -13.07
CA THR A 196 5.01 -7.84 -14.36
C THR A 196 4.33 -9.20 -14.43
N ASN A 197 4.86 -10.17 -13.69
CA ASN A 197 4.35 -11.52 -13.64
C ASN A 197 4.73 -12.15 -12.30
N PRO A 198 3.85 -12.94 -11.65
CA PRO A 198 4.20 -13.67 -10.42
C PRO A 198 5.43 -14.56 -10.57
N ALA A 199 5.61 -15.21 -11.74
CA ALA A 199 6.75 -16.08 -12.00
C ALA A 199 8.12 -15.36 -12.04
N ASN A 200 8.14 -14.04 -12.14
CA ASN A 200 9.36 -13.23 -12.14
C ASN A 200 9.71 -12.70 -10.74
N LEU A 201 8.89 -12.96 -9.75
CA LEU A 201 9.17 -12.62 -8.36
C LEU A 201 10.21 -13.58 -7.78
N PRO A 202 11.05 -13.15 -6.84
CA PRO A 202 12.04 -14.00 -6.20
C PRO A 202 11.36 -15.15 -5.44
N GLU A 203 11.98 -16.34 -5.43
CA GLU A 203 11.48 -17.48 -4.65
C GLU A 203 11.63 -17.23 -3.15
N GLU A 204 12.75 -16.61 -2.74
CA GLU A 204 12.98 -16.20 -1.35
C GLU A 204 12.43 -14.81 -1.08
N THR A 205 11.93 -14.60 0.12
CA THR A 205 11.41 -13.30 0.55
C THR A 205 12.47 -12.21 0.45
N LYS A 206 12.19 -11.14 -0.30
CA LYS A 206 13.04 -9.96 -0.45
C LYS A 206 12.39 -8.72 0.15
N VAL A 207 13.16 -7.96 0.94
CA VAL A 207 12.70 -6.66 1.46
C VAL A 207 13.08 -5.55 0.50
N ILE A 208 12.10 -4.73 0.12
CA ILE A 208 12.26 -3.57 -0.76
C ILE A 208 11.86 -2.32 0.00
N ILE A 209 12.72 -1.31 -0.01
CA ILE A 209 12.45 -0.02 0.61
C ILE A 209 12.04 0.96 -0.48
N LEU A 210 10.86 1.59 -0.31
CA LEU A 210 10.41 2.64 -1.20
C LEU A 210 10.66 4.01 -0.58
N ASN A 211 11.15 4.95 -1.39
CA ASN A 211 11.14 6.36 -1.07
C ASN A 211 9.77 6.93 -1.41
N HIS A 212 9.21 7.76 -0.54
CA HIS A 212 8.07 8.58 -0.94
C HIS A 212 8.56 9.70 -1.87
N PRO A 213 7.75 10.13 -2.87
CA PRO A 213 8.10 11.27 -3.70
C PRO A 213 8.28 12.50 -2.80
N LEU A 214 9.45 13.10 -2.82
CA LEU A 214 9.61 14.47 -2.33
C LEU A 214 8.68 15.29 -3.22
N SER A 215 7.88 16.19 -2.66
CA SER A 215 6.91 16.99 -3.40
C SER A 215 7.61 17.77 -4.53
N SER A 216 7.84 17.12 -5.64
CA SER A 216 8.16 17.78 -6.88
C SER A 216 6.84 18.24 -7.48
N ALA A 217 6.64 19.52 -7.49
CA ALA A 217 5.54 20.18 -8.16
C ALA A 217 5.63 20.02 -9.69
N ASN A 218 5.56 18.79 -10.24
CA ASN A 218 5.66 18.58 -11.70
C ASN A 218 5.04 17.27 -12.21
N ASP A 219 4.09 16.66 -11.53
CA ASP A 219 3.38 15.49 -12.10
C ASP A 219 2.06 15.86 -12.80
N ASP A 220 1.86 17.12 -13.19
CA ASP A 220 0.64 17.57 -13.90
C ASP A 220 0.80 17.74 -15.42
N GLU A 221 1.95 17.40 -16.04
CA GLU A 221 2.11 17.47 -17.49
C GLU A 221 2.80 16.22 -18.04
N SER A 222 2.00 15.22 -18.45
CA SER A 222 2.27 14.28 -19.54
C SER A 222 1.66 12.91 -19.27
N ASP A 223 0.39 12.76 -19.56
CA ASP A 223 -0.19 11.54 -20.14
C ASP A 223 -1.61 11.83 -20.62
N ASP A 224 -1.73 12.71 -21.61
CA ASP A 224 -2.86 12.74 -22.52
C ASP A 224 -2.37 12.24 -23.88
N PRO A 225 -2.53 10.94 -24.20
CA PRO A 225 -2.12 10.38 -25.47
C PRO A 225 -3.03 10.79 -26.65
N ASP A 226 -4.11 11.55 -26.41
CA ASP A 226 -5.12 11.88 -27.44
C ASP A 226 -5.03 13.34 -27.96
N ALA A 227 -4.00 14.10 -27.61
CA ALA A 227 -3.90 15.50 -28.05
C ALA A 227 -3.21 15.74 -29.40
N ASN A 228 -3.01 14.71 -30.25
CA ASN A 228 -2.32 14.89 -31.54
C ASN A 228 -3.04 14.29 -32.77
N GLU A 229 -4.37 14.45 -32.86
CA GLU A 229 -5.08 14.25 -34.14
C GLU A 229 -6.14 15.34 -34.30
N ASN A 230 -5.74 16.58 -34.68
CA ASN A 230 -6.59 17.53 -35.41
C ASN A 230 -5.78 18.80 -35.76
N ALA A 231 -4.76 18.66 -36.59
CA ALA A 231 -4.17 19.81 -37.32
C ALA A 231 -3.64 19.38 -38.69
N ALA A 232 -4.56 18.88 -39.54
CA ALA A 232 -4.29 18.79 -40.97
C ALA A 232 -5.65 18.81 -41.68
N GLY A 233 -6.07 19.97 -42.15
CA GLY A 233 -7.26 20.13 -42.98
C GLY A 233 -7.73 21.59 -43.07
N ASP A 234 -7.00 22.43 -43.77
CA ASP A 234 -7.46 23.33 -44.82
C ASP A 234 -6.27 24.09 -45.44
#